data_5aab3851d5deb0e52c41e6fc772ae6f2
#
_entry.id   5aab3851d5deb0e52c41e6fc772ae6f2
#
_cell.length_a   1.000
_cell.length_b   1.000
_cell.length_c   1.000
_cell.angle_alpha   90.00
_cell.angle_beta   90.00
_cell.angle_gamma   90.00
#
_symmetry.space_group_name_H-M   'P 1'
#
loop_
_entity.id
_entity.type
_entity.pdbx_description
1 polymer ?
#
loop_
_entity_poly.entity_id
_entity_poly.type
_entity_poly.pdbx_seq_one_letter_code
_entity_poly.pdbx_strand_id
1 'polypeptide(L)'
;MSKRLFTSESVTEGHPDKIADQISDAILDSLLSQDSKSRVAVETLITTGQVHVAGEVTTDGYADVMGIVRDTVIGIGYDSSVKGFDGNSCGVSISIGQQSQDIAQGVNDAFEHRVDSAVDPLDLQGAGDQGLMFGYACDDTKELMPLPIYLAHQLAEQLTAVRKSGSLSYLRPDGKTQVTIEYEGDKAIALNTVVISSQHAEDVDVAKKLTPEVIEYVIKPVLSKIDLPQTDMKILINPTGRFVIGGPMGDAGLTGRKIIVDTYGGMARHGGGAFSGKDPSKVDRSAAYAMRWVAKNVVAAGLARRCEVQVAYAIGKAHPVGVFVETFGTETVPVSKIQDAVTTVFDLRPAAIIRDLNLLRPIYAQTAAYGHFGRELPNFTWEVTNRVDDLRAAI
;
A
#
# COMPACT_ATOMS: atom_id res chain seq x y z
N MET A 1 19.36 -15.37 22.80
CA MET A 1 17.97 -15.24 22.26
C MET A 1 17.80 -16.24 21.14
N SER A 2 16.58 -16.75 20.89
CA SER A 2 16.38 -17.70 19.78
C SER A 2 16.40 -16.96 18.44
N LYS A 3 17.09 -17.52 17.46
CA LYS A 3 17.05 -17.07 16.08
C LYS A 3 15.70 -17.44 15.45
N ARG A 4 15.15 -16.53 14.64
CA ARG A 4 13.91 -16.76 13.88
C ARG A 4 14.04 -16.21 12.46
N LEU A 5 13.33 -16.84 11.53
CA LEU A 5 13.20 -16.36 10.16
C LEU A 5 11.88 -15.62 10.01
N PHE A 6 11.91 -14.46 9.35
CA PHE A 6 10.72 -13.72 8.97
C PHE A 6 10.76 -13.40 7.48
N THR A 7 9.63 -13.61 6.81
CA THR A 7 9.52 -13.51 5.35
C THR A 7 8.42 -12.53 4.97
N SER A 8 8.71 -11.66 4.02
CA SER A 8 7.71 -10.83 3.33
C SER A 8 7.83 -10.98 1.82
N GLU A 9 6.74 -10.74 1.11
CA GLU A 9 6.70 -10.74 -0.34
C GLU A 9 6.23 -9.40 -0.89
N SER A 10 6.59 -9.11 -2.12
CA SER A 10 6.04 -8.04 -2.94
C SER A 10 5.81 -8.50 -4.37
N VAL A 11 5.10 -7.68 -5.14
CA VAL A 11 4.80 -7.94 -6.54
C VAL A 11 5.08 -6.71 -7.39
N THR A 12 5.35 -6.93 -8.67
CA THR A 12 5.53 -5.84 -9.64
C THR A 12 4.20 -5.17 -9.99
N GLU A 13 4.26 -4.00 -10.61
CA GLU A 13 3.09 -3.28 -11.13
C GLU A 13 2.26 -4.10 -12.13
N GLY A 14 2.86 -5.09 -12.79
CA GLY A 14 2.21 -5.95 -13.78
C GLY A 14 1.58 -7.22 -13.21
N HIS A 15 1.62 -7.44 -11.89
CA HIS A 15 0.85 -8.49 -11.24
C HIS A 15 -0.66 -8.20 -11.38
N PRO A 16 -1.52 -9.19 -11.69
CA PRO A 16 -2.94 -8.95 -11.98
C PRO A 16 -3.67 -8.14 -10.90
N ASP A 17 -3.48 -8.46 -9.62
CA ASP A 17 -4.10 -7.69 -8.53
C ASP A 17 -3.59 -6.24 -8.49
N LYS A 18 -2.31 -5.99 -8.79
CA LYS A 18 -1.77 -4.63 -8.81
C LYS A 18 -2.16 -3.83 -10.06
N ILE A 19 -2.44 -4.49 -11.17
CA ILE A 19 -3.08 -3.83 -12.32
C ILE A 19 -4.47 -3.34 -11.92
N ALA A 20 -5.25 -4.19 -11.23
CA ALA A 20 -6.59 -3.83 -10.75
C ALA A 20 -6.54 -2.63 -9.77
N ASP A 21 -5.61 -2.63 -8.82
CA ASP A 21 -5.39 -1.52 -7.89
C ASP A 21 -5.03 -0.22 -8.61
N GLN A 22 -4.12 -0.28 -9.59
CA GLN A 22 -3.70 0.89 -10.37
C GLN A 22 -4.84 1.48 -11.21
N ILE A 23 -5.68 0.64 -11.83
CA ILE A 23 -6.86 1.09 -12.57
C ILE A 23 -7.83 1.80 -11.63
N SER A 24 -8.15 1.19 -10.48
CA SER A 24 -9.08 1.75 -9.51
C SER A 24 -8.60 3.10 -8.95
N ASP A 25 -7.31 3.22 -8.63
CA ASP A 25 -6.74 4.49 -8.15
C ASP A 25 -6.56 5.54 -9.26
N ALA A 26 -6.33 5.15 -10.51
CA ALA A 26 -6.30 6.08 -11.62
C ALA A 26 -7.69 6.68 -11.90
N ILE A 27 -8.76 5.91 -11.75
CA ILE A 27 -10.14 6.40 -11.82
C ILE A 27 -10.41 7.39 -10.68
N LEU A 28 -10.02 7.04 -9.44
CA LEU A 28 -10.14 7.93 -8.29
C LEU A 28 -9.43 9.26 -8.52
N ASP A 29 -8.17 9.23 -8.96
CA ASP A 29 -7.38 10.45 -9.20
C ASP A 29 -7.97 11.31 -10.32
N SER A 30 -8.49 10.70 -11.38
CA SER A 30 -9.18 11.42 -12.45
C SER A 30 -10.39 12.20 -11.93
N LEU A 31 -11.17 11.63 -11.04
CA LEU A 31 -12.34 12.26 -10.43
C LEU A 31 -11.94 13.34 -9.43
N LEU A 32 -11.00 13.06 -8.52
CA LEU A 32 -10.53 14.03 -7.52
C LEU A 32 -9.85 15.26 -8.14
N SER A 33 -9.25 15.11 -9.32
CA SER A 33 -8.66 16.25 -10.04
C SER A 33 -9.68 17.28 -10.52
N GLN A 34 -10.94 16.87 -10.70
CA GLN A 34 -12.05 17.69 -11.19
C GLN A 34 -12.98 18.12 -10.04
N ASP A 35 -13.22 17.23 -9.10
CA ASP A 35 -14.06 17.45 -7.93
C ASP A 35 -13.41 16.81 -6.69
N SER A 36 -12.78 17.63 -5.86
CA SER A 36 -12.11 17.19 -4.62
C SER A 36 -13.06 16.57 -3.58
N LYS A 37 -14.38 16.74 -3.76
CA LYS A 37 -15.41 16.16 -2.89
C LYS A 37 -15.99 14.85 -3.43
N SER A 38 -15.47 14.33 -4.53
CA SER A 38 -15.89 13.07 -5.12
C SER A 38 -15.92 11.94 -4.06
N ARG A 39 -17.02 11.19 -4.04
CA ARG A 39 -17.15 9.96 -3.26
C ARG A 39 -16.98 8.80 -4.22
N VAL A 40 -15.96 7.99 -3.99
CA VAL A 40 -15.54 6.93 -4.91
C VAL A 40 -15.29 5.66 -4.13
N ALA A 41 -15.90 4.58 -4.58
CA ALA A 41 -15.61 3.22 -4.19
C ALA A 41 -15.65 2.38 -5.47
N VAL A 42 -14.49 2.22 -6.12
CA VAL A 42 -14.37 1.54 -7.42
C VAL A 42 -13.43 0.36 -7.30
N GLU A 43 -13.91 -0.80 -7.70
CA GLU A 43 -13.18 -2.05 -7.73
C GLU A 43 -13.02 -2.52 -9.18
N THR A 44 -11.90 -3.16 -9.46
CA THR A 44 -11.57 -3.67 -10.79
C THR A 44 -11.29 -5.16 -10.69
N LEU A 45 -11.89 -5.94 -11.58
CA LEU A 45 -11.53 -7.32 -11.87
C LEU A 45 -10.86 -7.37 -13.23
N ILE A 46 -9.71 -8.02 -13.31
CA ILE A 46 -9.00 -8.25 -14.57
C ILE A 46 -8.72 -9.73 -14.76
N THR A 47 -8.95 -10.24 -15.95
CA THR A 47 -8.69 -11.63 -16.33
C THR A 47 -8.35 -11.71 -17.82
N THR A 48 -8.19 -12.92 -18.36
CA THR A 48 -7.84 -13.13 -19.79
C THR A 48 -8.71 -12.30 -20.71
N GLY A 49 -8.11 -11.30 -21.37
CA GLY A 49 -8.76 -10.46 -22.39
C GLY A 49 -9.84 -9.49 -21.89
N GLN A 50 -10.09 -9.41 -20.58
CA GLN A 50 -11.22 -8.65 -20.03
C GLN A 50 -10.84 -7.86 -18.79
N VAL A 51 -11.33 -6.62 -18.70
CA VAL A 51 -11.37 -5.79 -17.49
C VAL A 51 -12.82 -5.46 -17.16
N HIS A 52 -13.22 -5.65 -15.92
CA HIS A 52 -14.52 -5.25 -15.39
C HIS A 52 -14.33 -4.26 -14.25
N VAL A 53 -14.93 -3.07 -14.38
CA VAL A 53 -14.91 -2.01 -13.36
C VAL A 53 -16.29 -1.90 -12.76
N ALA A 54 -16.39 -2.01 -11.44
CA ALA A 54 -17.65 -1.94 -10.72
C ALA A 54 -17.50 -1.04 -9.48
N GLY A 55 -18.63 -0.54 -8.95
CA GLY A 55 -18.64 0.25 -7.72
C GLY A 55 -19.63 1.39 -7.74
N GLU A 56 -19.44 2.34 -6.83
CA GLU A 56 -20.30 3.50 -6.65
C GLU A 56 -19.48 4.78 -6.68
N VAL A 57 -20.02 5.77 -7.40
CA VAL A 57 -19.41 7.10 -7.55
C VAL A 57 -20.49 8.17 -7.40
N THR A 58 -20.17 9.21 -6.61
CA THR A 58 -20.92 10.47 -6.54
C THR A 58 -19.93 11.60 -6.75
N THR A 59 -20.08 12.36 -7.85
CA THR A 59 -19.13 13.38 -8.28
C THR A 59 -19.79 14.36 -9.23
N ASP A 60 -19.28 15.58 -9.29
CA ASP A 60 -19.58 16.55 -10.36
C ASP A 60 -18.60 16.42 -11.55
N GLY A 61 -17.60 15.54 -11.44
CA GLY A 61 -16.62 15.29 -12.50
C GLY A 61 -17.03 14.16 -13.46
N TYR A 62 -16.22 13.94 -14.48
CA TYR A 62 -16.36 12.86 -15.45
C TYR A 62 -15.03 12.11 -15.61
N ALA A 63 -15.07 10.78 -15.60
CA ALA A 63 -13.92 9.94 -15.92
C ALA A 63 -14.18 9.11 -17.18
N ASP A 64 -13.29 9.20 -18.17
CA ASP A 64 -13.23 8.24 -19.26
C ASP A 64 -12.63 6.93 -18.76
N VAL A 65 -13.47 6.14 -18.09
CA VAL A 65 -13.05 4.88 -17.47
C VAL A 65 -12.40 3.93 -18.48
N MET A 66 -12.94 3.88 -19.71
CA MET A 66 -12.39 3.00 -20.76
C MET A 66 -10.98 3.45 -21.18
N GLY A 67 -10.78 4.76 -21.38
CA GLY A 67 -9.47 5.35 -21.66
C GLY A 67 -8.48 5.11 -20.53
N ILE A 68 -8.88 5.38 -19.30
CA ILE A 68 -8.04 5.17 -18.10
C ILE A 68 -7.59 3.70 -17.98
N VAL A 69 -8.49 2.74 -18.18
CA VAL A 69 -8.15 1.31 -18.15
C VAL A 69 -7.07 1.00 -19.19
N ARG A 70 -7.25 1.43 -20.43
CA ARG A 70 -6.32 1.17 -21.53
C ARG A 70 -4.96 1.80 -21.27
N ASP A 71 -4.94 3.08 -20.91
CA ASP A 71 -3.71 3.82 -20.65
C ASP A 71 -2.92 3.21 -19.49
N THR A 72 -3.60 2.80 -18.41
CA THR A 72 -2.97 2.13 -17.27
C THR A 72 -2.34 0.82 -17.70
N VAL A 73 -3.08 -0.04 -18.38
CA VAL A 73 -2.61 -1.36 -18.83
C VAL A 73 -1.42 -1.24 -19.80
N ILE A 74 -1.50 -0.31 -20.75
CA ILE A 74 -0.42 -0.04 -21.72
C ILE A 74 0.80 0.55 -20.99
N GLY A 75 0.61 1.51 -20.08
CA GLY A 75 1.67 2.13 -19.29
C GLY A 75 2.44 1.15 -18.41
N ILE A 76 1.79 0.10 -17.92
CA ILE A 76 2.41 -1.03 -17.21
C ILE A 76 3.29 -1.84 -18.17
N GLY A 77 2.92 -1.92 -19.45
CA GLY A 77 3.66 -2.63 -20.48
C GLY A 77 2.91 -3.81 -21.12
N TYR A 78 1.63 -3.96 -20.87
CA TYR A 78 0.74 -4.90 -21.58
C TYR A 78 0.16 -4.23 -22.82
N ASP A 79 0.98 -4.07 -23.85
CA ASP A 79 0.71 -3.36 -25.10
C ASP A 79 0.59 -4.29 -26.30
N SER A 80 0.61 -5.62 -26.09
CA SER A 80 0.56 -6.63 -27.13
C SER A 80 0.09 -7.97 -26.60
N SER A 81 -0.70 -8.69 -27.36
CA SER A 81 -1.15 -10.07 -27.07
C SER A 81 0.01 -11.06 -26.89
N VAL A 82 1.19 -10.81 -27.47
CA VAL A 82 2.40 -11.60 -27.26
C VAL A 82 2.87 -11.60 -25.81
N LYS A 83 2.49 -10.57 -25.04
CA LYS A 83 2.78 -10.45 -23.61
C LYS A 83 1.71 -11.11 -22.71
N GLY A 84 0.67 -11.72 -23.30
CA GLY A 84 -0.43 -12.38 -22.63
C GLY A 84 -1.64 -11.47 -22.38
N PHE A 85 -1.50 -10.14 -22.51
CA PHE A 85 -2.58 -9.18 -22.36
C PHE A 85 -2.30 -7.94 -23.21
N ASP A 86 -3.34 -7.30 -23.76
CA ASP A 86 -3.18 -6.13 -24.61
C ASP A 86 -4.23 -5.06 -24.27
N GLY A 87 -3.77 -3.94 -23.70
CA GLY A 87 -4.61 -2.80 -23.36
C GLY A 87 -5.32 -2.16 -24.56
N ASN A 88 -4.77 -2.30 -25.78
CA ASN A 88 -5.40 -1.75 -26.98
C ASN A 88 -6.66 -2.52 -27.38
N SER A 89 -6.73 -3.82 -27.10
CA SER A 89 -7.78 -4.71 -27.64
C SER A 89 -8.59 -5.44 -26.56
N CYS A 90 -8.25 -5.34 -25.27
CA CYS A 90 -9.01 -5.99 -24.21
C CYS A 90 -10.45 -5.48 -24.14
N GLY A 91 -11.38 -6.35 -23.77
CA GLY A 91 -12.74 -5.95 -23.43
C GLY A 91 -12.76 -5.13 -22.14
N VAL A 92 -13.57 -4.08 -22.10
CA VAL A 92 -13.81 -3.28 -20.90
C VAL A 92 -15.29 -3.21 -20.64
N SER A 93 -15.74 -3.67 -19.48
CA SER A 93 -17.12 -3.52 -19.02
C SER A 93 -17.17 -2.67 -17.75
N ILE A 94 -18.21 -1.85 -17.63
CA ILE A 94 -18.36 -0.86 -16.58
C ILE A 94 -19.73 -1.01 -15.94
N SER A 95 -19.76 -1.16 -14.61
CA SER A 95 -20.96 -1.27 -13.78
C SER A 95 -20.81 -0.33 -12.57
N ILE A 96 -20.91 0.97 -12.82
CA ILE A 96 -20.79 2.00 -11.79
C ILE A 96 -22.19 2.59 -11.51
N GLY A 97 -22.60 2.53 -10.23
CA GLY A 97 -23.82 3.15 -9.72
C GLY A 97 -23.55 4.40 -8.90
N GLN A 98 -24.62 4.94 -8.30
CA GLN A 98 -24.53 6.02 -7.32
C GLN A 98 -24.42 5.45 -5.90
N GLN A 99 -23.72 6.17 -5.01
CA GLN A 99 -23.64 5.81 -3.60
C GLN A 99 -25.03 5.80 -2.95
N SER A 100 -25.30 4.84 -2.08
CA SER A 100 -26.52 4.77 -1.26
C SER A 100 -26.69 6.04 -0.43
N GLN A 101 -27.92 6.59 -0.45
CA GLN A 101 -28.29 7.76 0.36
C GLN A 101 -28.17 7.49 1.87
N ASP A 102 -28.44 6.26 2.31
CA ASP A 102 -28.37 5.86 3.73
C ASP A 102 -26.92 5.91 4.23
N ILE A 103 -25.97 5.46 3.41
CA ILE A 103 -24.51 5.56 3.73
C ILE A 103 -24.07 7.03 3.71
N ALA A 104 -24.49 7.80 2.71
CA ALA A 104 -24.12 9.20 2.56
C ALA A 104 -24.57 10.05 3.75
N GLN A 105 -25.73 9.75 4.36
CA GLN A 105 -26.25 10.47 5.53
C GLN A 105 -25.25 10.40 6.71
N GLY A 106 -24.74 9.21 7.05
CA GLY A 106 -23.83 9.03 8.19
C GLY A 106 -22.44 9.68 7.97
N VAL A 107 -22.02 9.79 6.70
CA VAL A 107 -20.74 10.44 6.33
C VAL A 107 -20.87 11.96 6.37
N ASN A 108 -21.97 12.50 5.85
CA ASN A 108 -22.14 13.95 5.67
C ASN A 108 -22.69 14.66 6.91
N ASP A 109 -23.30 13.92 7.84
CA ASP A 109 -23.90 14.45 9.05
C ASP A 109 -23.70 13.44 10.20
N ALA A 110 -22.60 13.56 10.92
CA ALA A 110 -22.18 12.62 11.96
C ALA A 110 -23.16 12.62 13.16
N PHE A 111 -23.12 11.52 13.93
CA PHE A 111 -23.93 11.33 15.12
C PHE A 111 -23.75 12.47 16.11
N GLU A 112 -22.55 12.93 16.35
CA GLU A 112 -22.20 14.03 17.27
C GLU A 112 -22.90 15.33 16.87
N HIS A 113 -22.98 15.63 15.59
CA HIS A 113 -23.70 16.80 15.09
C HIS A 113 -25.23 16.64 15.21
N ARG A 114 -25.77 15.47 14.86
CA ARG A 114 -27.22 15.23 14.87
C ARG A 114 -27.82 15.13 16.27
N VAL A 115 -27.08 14.57 17.23
CA VAL A 115 -27.61 14.26 18.58
C VAL A 115 -27.08 15.21 19.63
N ASP A 116 -25.79 15.51 19.60
CA ASP A 116 -25.11 16.31 20.62
C ASP A 116 -25.06 17.80 20.28
N SER A 117 -25.56 18.19 19.09
CA SER A 117 -25.51 19.56 18.57
C SER A 117 -24.07 20.11 18.57
N ALA A 118 -23.09 19.26 18.25
CA ALA A 118 -21.68 19.64 18.21
C ALA A 118 -21.45 20.82 17.28
N VAL A 119 -20.63 21.77 17.71
CA VAL A 119 -20.39 23.03 17.00
C VAL A 119 -19.06 22.99 16.24
N ASP A 120 -18.18 22.04 16.54
CA ASP A 120 -16.89 21.90 15.85
C ASP A 120 -17.11 21.40 14.41
N PRO A 121 -16.67 22.15 13.39
CA PRO A 121 -16.79 21.74 11.98
C PRO A 121 -16.18 20.37 11.67
N LEU A 122 -15.20 19.91 12.45
CA LEU A 122 -14.58 18.60 12.30
C LEU A 122 -15.46 17.44 12.80
N ASP A 123 -16.51 17.73 13.58
CA ASP A 123 -17.50 16.77 14.01
C ASP A 123 -18.66 16.57 13.00
N LEU A 124 -18.65 17.32 11.90
CA LEU A 124 -19.68 17.18 10.84
C LEU A 124 -19.53 15.86 10.05
N GLN A 125 -18.29 15.44 9.80
CA GLN A 125 -18.02 14.24 9.01
C GLN A 125 -17.83 13.02 9.90
N GLY A 126 -18.75 12.05 9.79
CA GLY A 126 -18.62 10.74 10.42
C GLY A 126 -17.75 9.78 9.60
N ALA A 127 -17.33 8.69 10.24
CA ALA A 127 -16.69 7.57 9.54
C ALA A 127 -17.66 6.93 8.55
N GLY A 128 -17.18 6.65 7.34
CA GLY A 128 -17.99 6.07 6.25
C GLY A 128 -18.36 4.60 6.48
N ASP A 129 -17.67 3.93 7.40
CA ASP A 129 -17.97 2.56 7.82
C ASP A 129 -17.49 2.34 9.26
N GLN A 130 -17.94 1.24 9.85
CA GLN A 130 -17.29 0.67 11.03
C GLN A 130 -16.00 -0.04 10.62
N GLY A 131 -15.02 -0.10 11.52
CA GLY A 131 -13.80 -0.85 11.23
C GLY A 131 -12.68 -0.54 12.22
N LEU A 132 -11.59 -1.27 12.05
CA LEU A 132 -10.35 -1.05 12.80
C LEU A 132 -9.18 -1.01 11.82
N MET A 133 -8.26 -0.08 12.04
CA MET A 133 -7.09 0.15 11.19
C MET A 133 -5.84 0.14 12.03
N PHE A 134 -4.74 -0.31 11.43
CA PHE A 134 -3.44 -0.37 12.08
C PHE A 134 -2.41 0.47 11.35
N GLY A 135 -1.51 1.06 12.11
CA GLY A 135 -0.26 1.61 11.64
C GLY A 135 0.91 0.98 12.36
N TYR A 136 2.06 0.94 11.70
CA TYR A 136 3.27 0.35 12.26
C TYR A 136 4.51 1.14 11.82
N ALA A 137 5.52 1.16 12.69
CA ALA A 137 6.87 1.62 12.38
C ALA A 137 7.88 0.85 13.24
N CYS A 138 9.09 0.67 12.74
CA CYS A 138 10.22 0.10 13.46
C CYS A 138 11.55 0.67 12.94
N ASP A 139 12.60 0.52 13.72
CA ASP A 139 13.93 1.04 13.42
C ASP A 139 14.80 0.10 12.55
N ASP A 140 14.18 -0.83 11.80
CA ASP A 140 14.89 -1.74 10.91
C ASP A 140 15.51 -1.00 9.71
N THR A 141 14.89 0.08 9.22
CA THR A 141 15.32 0.90 8.09
C THR A 141 15.22 2.39 8.42
N LYS A 142 15.89 3.24 7.65
CA LYS A 142 15.81 4.71 7.83
C LYS A 142 14.41 5.25 7.54
N GLU A 143 13.63 4.57 6.70
CA GLU A 143 12.23 4.88 6.40
C GLU A 143 11.29 4.41 7.51
N LEU A 144 11.84 3.78 8.56
CA LEU A 144 11.12 3.20 9.69
C LEU A 144 10.10 2.12 9.25
N MET A 145 10.53 1.25 8.35
CA MET A 145 9.78 0.11 7.83
C MET A 145 10.43 -1.21 8.23
N PRO A 146 9.63 -2.31 8.33
CA PRO A 146 10.19 -3.64 8.46
C PRO A 146 11.08 -4.00 7.27
N LEU A 147 12.29 -4.46 7.54
CA LEU A 147 13.28 -4.75 6.52
C LEU A 147 12.84 -5.77 5.45
N PRO A 148 12.13 -6.87 5.77
CA PRO A 148 11.74 -7.86 4.76
C PRO A 148 10.84 -7.28 3.68
N ILE A 149 9.79 -6.53 4.05
CA ILE A 149 8.88 -5.94 3.06
C ILE A 149 9.54 -4.78 2.32
N TYR A 150 10.35 -3.98 3.00
CA TYR A 150 11.11 -2.89 2.38
C TYR A 150 11.99 -3.44 1.24
N LEU A 151 12.74 -4.50 1.49
CA LEU A 151 13.59 -5.13 0.48
C LEU A 151 12.78 -5.80 -0.63
N ALA A 152 11.68 -6.47 -0.30
CA ALA A 152 10.82 -7.07 -1.30
C ALA A 152 10.27 -6.01 -2.28
N HIS A 153 9.87 -4.84 -1.78
CA HIS A 153 9.45 -3.70 -2.62
C HIS A 153 10.59 -3.18 -3.50
N GLN A 154 11.77 -2.95 -2.91
CA GLN A 154 12.93 -2.46 -3.66
C GLN A 154 13.34 -3.42 -4.79
N LEU A 155 13.26 -4.73 -4.57
CA LEU A 155 13.54 -5.75 -5.60
C LEU A 155 12.47 -5.73 -6.71
N ALA A 156 11.18 -5.60 -6.35
CA ALA A 156 10.09 -5.53 -7.32
C ALA A 156 10.16 -4.25 -8.17
N GLU A 157 10.48 -3.13 -7.56
CA GLU A 157 10.68 -1.84 -8.23
C GLU A 157 11.89 -1.89 -9.18
N GLN A 158 13.04 -2.45 -8.73
CA GLN A 158 14.21 -2.62 -9.55
C GLN A 158 13.97 -3.56 -10.73
N LEU A 159 13.22 -4.66 -10.52
CA LEU A 159 12.84 -5.59 -11.59
C LEU A 159 12.02 -4.87 -12.69
N THR A 160 11.12 -4.01 -12.30
CA THR A 160 10.35 -3.16 -13.22
C THR A 160 11.22 -2.12 -13.91
N ALA A 161 12.14 -1.49 -13.19
CA ALA A 161 13.05 -0.47 -13.74
C ALA A 161 13.94 -1.04 -14.86
N VAL A 162 14.53 -2.21 -14.66
CA VAL A 162 15.37 -2.84 -15.69
C VAL A 162 14.58 -3.33 -16.91
N ARG A 163 13.31 -3.71 -16.70
CA ARG A 163 12.40 -4.02 -17.80
C ARG A 163 12.04 -2.77 -18.61
N LYS A 164 11.57 -1.71 -17.95
CA LYS A 164 11.11 -0.46 -18.60
C LYS A 164 12.26 0.29 -19.28
N SER A 165 13.47 0.25 -18.72
CA SER A 165 14.66 0.84 -19.36
C SER A 165 15.14 0.08 -20.60
N GLY A 166 14.63 -1.14 -20.82
CA GLY A 166 15.11 -2.03 -21.89
C GLY A 166 16.41 -2.76 -21.59
N SER A 167 16.99 -2.59 -20.38
CA SER A 167 18.22 -3.30 -19.97
C SER A 167 18.02 -4.81 -19.98
N LEU A 168 16.84 -5.28 -19.55
CA LEU A 168 16.39 -6.67 -19.65
C LEU A 168 15.08 -6.73 -20.44
N SER A 169 15.14 -6.45 -21.75
CA SER A 169 13.98 -6.27 -22.64
C SER A 169 13.12 -7.53 -22.81
N TYR A 170 13.64 -8.70 -22.46
CA TYR A 170 12.89 -9.97 -22.50
C TYR A 170 11.99 -10.19 -21.28
N LEU A 171 12.13 -9.39 -20.22
CA LEU A 171 11.21 -9.45 -19.08
C LEU A 171 9.81 -8.98 -19.46
N ARG A 172 8.81 -9.61 -18.88
CA ARG A 172 7.41 -9.25 -19.00
C ARG A 172 6.94 -8.55 -17.71
N PRO A 173 5.75 -7.91 -17.72
CA PRO A 173 5.35 -7.06 -16.59
C PRO A 173 5.09 -7.81 -15.27
N ASP A 174 4.66 -9.06 -15.31
CA ASP A 174 4.32 -9.84 -14.11
C ASP A 174 5.56 -10.36 -13.39
N GLY A 175 5.57 -10.21 -12.07
CA GLY A 175 6.64 -10.72 -11.23
C GLY A 175 6.34 -10.62 -9.75
N LYS A 176 7.04 -11.46 -8.98
CA LYS A 176 6.98 -11.51 -7.51
C LYS A 176 8.38 -11.53 -6.93
N THR A 177 8.52 -10.94 -5.76
CA THR A 177 9.74 -10.96 -4.96
C THR A 177 9.42 -11.38 -3.54
N GLN A 178 10.33 -12.12 -2.92
CA GLN A 178 10.19 -12.54 -1.53
C GLN A 178 11.54 -12.46 -0.85
N VAL A 179 11.56 -11.96 0.37
CA VAL A 179 12.77 -11.78 1.17
C VAL A 179 12.56 -12.40 2.54
N THR A 180 13.53 -13.24 2.96
CA THR A 180 13.58 -13.83 4.28
C THR A 180 14.79 -13.28 5.04
N ILE A 181 14.52 -12.67 6.20
CA ILE A 181 15.53 -12.12 7.11
C ILE A 181 15.64 -13.02 8.35
N GLU A 182 16.86 -13.24 8.82
CA GLU A 182 17.13 -13.87 10.10
C GLU A 182 17.18 -12.77 11.17
N TYR A 183 16.41 -12.97 12.23
CA TYR A 183 16.36 -12.09 13.41
C TYR A 183 16.87 -12.80 14.65
N GLU A 184 17.58 -12.06 15.51
CA GLU A 184 17.85 -12.45 16.89
C GLU A 184 17.08 -11.50 17.81
N GLY A 185 16.06 -12.02 18.48
CA GLY A 185 15.08 -11.16 19.16
C GLY A 185 14.30 -10.33 18.15
N ASP A 186 14.45 -9.02 18.24
CA ASP A 186 13.84 -8.02 17.33
C ASP A 186 14.86 -7.39 16.35
N LYS A 187 16.12 -7.82 16.37
CA LYS A 187 17.18 -7.28 15.53
C LYS A 187 17.42 -8.16 14.30
N ALA A 188 17.37 -7.57 13.12
CA ALA A 188 17.80 -8.21 11.88
C ALA A 188 19.30 -8.49 11.92
N ILE A 189 19.74 -9.73 11.68
CA ILE A 189 21.14 -10.16 11.78
C ILE A 189 21.73 -10.72 10.50
N ALA A 190 20.92 -11.25 9.59
CA ALA A 190 21.38 -11.74 8.27
C ALA A 190 20.27 -11.79 7.26
N LEU A 191 20.62 -11.66 5.99
CA LEU A 191 19.76 -11.97 4.85
C LEU A 191 19.87 -13.47 4.52
N ASN A 192 18.75 -14.19 4.68
CA ASN A 192 18.72 -15.65 4.53
C ASN A 192 18.35 -16.10 3.10
N THR A 193 17.27 -15.56 2.53
CA THR A 193 16.77 -16.03 1.22
C THR A 193 16.15 -14.88 0.43
N VAL A 194 16.45 -14.83 -0.87
CA VAL A 194 15.77 -14.00 -1.86
C VAL A 194 15.17 -14.91 -2.92
N VAL A 195 13.86 -14.74 -3.19
CA VAL A 195 13.15 -15.41 -4.28
C VAL A 195 12.64 -14.36 -5.25
N ILE A 196 12.88 -14.55 -6.54
CA ILE A 196 12.30 -13.73 -7.60
C ILE A 196 11.65 -14.66 -8.63
N SER A 197 10.37 -14.41 -8.91
CA SER A 197 9.66 -15.02 -10.03
C SER A 197 9.30 -13.92 -11.01
N SER A 198 9.83 -14.00 -12.23
CA SER A 198 9.60 -12.99 -13.27
C SER A 198 9.13 -13.62 -14.55
N GLN A 199 8.04 -13.10 -15.09
CA GLN A 199 7.56 -13.44 -16.41
C GLN A 199 8.58 -13.00 -17.47
N HIS A 200 8.80 -13.85 -18.49
CA HIS A 200 9.81 -13.62 -19.51
C HIS A 200 9.35 -14.08 -20.90
N ALA A 201 10.07 -13.66 -21.95
CA ALA A 201 9.85 -14.11 -23.31
C ALA A 201 10.12 -15.62 -23.46
N GLU A 202 9.48 -16.26 -24.42
CA GLU A 202 9.48 -17.71 -24.58
C GLU A 202 10.89 -18.29 -24.90
N ASP A 203 11.70 -17.53 -25.62
CA ASP A 203 13.04 -17.91 -26.11
C ASP A 203 14.16 -17.74 -25.08
N VAL A 204 13.82 -17.33 -23.84
CA VAL A 204 14.82 -17.06 -22.79
C VAL A 204 15.17 -18.32 -22.00
N ASP A 205 16.46 -18.67 -21.97
CA ASP A 205 17.00 -19.70 -21.09
C ASP A 205 17.10 -19.17 -19.65
N VAL A 206 16.31 -19.75 -18.77
CA VAL A 206 16.22 -19.30 -17.37
C VAL A 206 17.55 -19.48 -16.64
N ALA A 207 18.25 -20.58 -16.84
CA ALA A 207 19.49 -20.89 -16.11
C ALA A 207 20.69 -20.10 -16.65
N LYS A 208 20.80 -19.98 -17.98
CA LYS A 208 21.98 -19.40 -18.63
C LYS A 208 21.91 -17.88 -18.83
N LYS A 209 20.69 -17.33 -18.90
CA LYS A 209 20.49 -15.90 -19.17
C LYS A 209 19.73 -15.21 -18.06
N LEU A 210 18.46 -15.58 -17.78
CA LEU A 210 17.62 -14.87 -16.84
C LEU A 210 18.23 -14.84 -15.43
N THR A 211 18.63 -16.00 -14.90
CA THR A 211 19.19 -16.09 -13.53
C THR A 211 20.42 -15.20 -13.32
N PRO A 212 21.50 -15.30 -14.11
CA PRO A 212 22.68 -14.45 -13.90
C PRO A 212 22.39 -12.95 -14.11
N GLU A 213 21.54 -12.59 -15.08
CA GLU A 213 21.22 -11.19 -15.37
C GLU A 213 20.31 -10.58 -14.28
N VAL A 214 19.33 -11.32 -13.74
CA VAL A 214 18.51 -10.85 -12.61
C VAL A 214 19.38 -10.67 -11.34
N ILE A 215 20.33 -11.57 -11.09
CA ILE A 215 21.27 -11.39 -9.98
C ILE A 215 22.07 -10.11 -10.17
N GLU A 216 22.63 -9.88 -11.36
CA GLU A 216 23.52 -8.74 -11.63
C GLU A 216 22.77 -7.40 -11.63
N TYR A 217 21.64 -7.31 -12.33
CA TYR A 217 20.96 -6.04 -12.57
C TYR A 217 19.82 -5.72 -11.57
N VAL A 218 19.35 -6.72 -10.82
CA VAL A 218 18.25 -6.52 -9.86
C VAL A 218 18.72 -6.75 -8.43
N ILE A 219 19.25 -7.94 -8.11
CA ILE A 219 19.57 -8.30 -6.72
C ILE A 219 20.75 -7.51 -6.20
N LYS A 220 21.89 -7.54 -6.88
CA LYS A 220 23.12 -6.86 -6.43
C LYS A 220 22.94 -5.34 -6.20
N PRO A 221 22.31 -4.56 -7.11
CA PRO A 221 22.12 -3.13 -6.90
C PRO A 221 21.25 -2.79 -5.69
N VAL A 222 20.26 -3.64 -5.37
CA VAL A 222 19.41 -3.45 -4.19
C VAL A 222 20.18 -3.83 -2.92
N LEU A 223 20.77 -5.01 -2.88
CA LEU A 223 21.42 -5.53 -1.68
C LEU A 223 22.74 -4.85 -1.34
N SER A 224 23.41 -4.20 -2.30
CA SER A 224 24.62 -3.40 -2.04
C SER A 224 24.38 -2.19 -1.13
N LYS A 225 23.12 -1.79 -0.94
CA LYS A 225 22.72 -0.67 -0.08
C LYS A 225 22.48 -1.08 1.38
N ILE A 226 22.63 -2.37 1.70
CA ILE A 226 22.24 -2.93 2.99
C ILE A 226 23.45 -3.47 3.71
N ASP A 227 23.61 -3.03 4.96
CA ASP A 227 24.65 -3.47 5.86
C ASP A 227 24.20 -4.67 6.71
N LEU A 228 24.00 -5.81 6.03
CA LEU A 228 23.69 -7.10 6.66
C LEU A 228 24.53 -8.23 6.05
N PRO A 229 24.98 -9.22 6.85
CA PRO A 229 25.61 -10.42 6.33
C PRO A 229 24.75 -11.15 5.31
N GLN A 230 25.37 -11.52 4.17
CA GLN A 230 24.76 -12.20 3.03
C GLN A 230 25.51 -13.50 2.69
N THR A 231 26.39 -13.98 3.57
CA THR A 231 27.40 -15.02 3.27
C THR A 231 26.79 -16.34 2.82
N ASP A 232 25.68 -16.77 3.46
CA ASP A 232 25.01 -18.05 3.16
C ASP A 232 23.63 -17.84 2.54
N MET A 233 23.40 -16.66 1.94
CA MET A 233 22.12 -16.30 1.35
C MET A 233 21.76 -17.23 0.19
N LYS A 234 20.54 -17.74 0.19
CA LYS A 234 19.95 -18.49 -0.91
C LYS A 234 19.28 -17.56 -1.91
N ILE A 235 19.60 -17.74 -3.19
CA ILE A 235 18.93 -17.01 -4.28
C ILE A 235 18.19 -18.01 -5.13
N LEU A 236 16.88 -17.80 -5.30
CA LEU A 236 16.01 -18.63 -6.11
C LEU A 236 15.32 -17.77 -7.18
N ILE A 237 15.66 -17.99 -8.43
CA ILE A 237 15.11 -17.29 -9.59
C ILE A 237 14.26 -18.26 -10.40
N ASN A 238 12.98 -17.94 -10.59
CA ASN A 238 12.01 -18.80 -11.28
C ASN A 238 12.19 -20.30 -10.88
N PRO A 239 12.04 -20.67 -9.61
CA PRO A 239 12.35 -22.02 -9.13
C PRO A 239 11.52 -23.13 -9.82
N THR A 240 10.38 -22.77 -10.41
CA THR A 240 9.57 -23.68 -11.24
C THR A 240 10.10 -23.80 -12.67
N GLY A 241 11.13 -23.04 -13.03
CA GLY A 241 11.69 -22.95 -14.37
C GLY A 241 10.99 -21.90 -15.24
N ARG A 242 10.29 -22.31 -16.28
CA ARG A 242 9.66 -21.43 -17.26
C ARG A 242 8.48 -20.65 -16.67
N PHE A 243 8.45 -19.30 -16.89
CA PHE A 243 7.35 -18.42 -16.54
C PHE A 243 7.03 -17.49 -17.73
N VAL A 244 6.40 -18.02 -18.76
CA VAL A 244 6.02 -17.31 -19.98
C VAL A 244 4.57 -16.86 -19.94
N ILE A 245 3.66 -17.75 -19.50
CA ILE A 245 2.26 -17.41 -19.27
C ILE A 245 2.13 -16.78 -17.88
N GLY A 246 1.76 -15.51 -17.85
CA GLY A 246 1.60 -14.72 -16.62
C GLY A 246 0.69 -13.53 -16.88
N GLY A 247 0.62 -12.62 -15.88
CA GLY A 247 -0.31 -11.52 -15.93
C GLY A 247 -1.77 -12.00 -15.93
N PRO A 248 -2.71 -11.18 -16.43
CA PRO A 248 -4.15 -11.52 -16.45
C PRO A 248 -4.51 -12.80 -17.24
N MET A 249 -3.63 -13.26 -18.11
CA MET A 249 -3.80 -14.54 -18.81
C MET A 249 -3.48 -15.73 -17.91
N GLY A 250 -2.58 -15.57 -16.94
CA GLY A 250 -2.17 -16.64 -16.02
C GLY A 250 -3.07 -16.74 -14.81
N ASP A 251 -3.51 -15.61 -14.26
CA ASP A 251 -4.35 -15.54 -13.06
C ASP A 251 -5.21 -14.27 -13.09
N ALA A 252 -6.41 -14.34 -12.52
CA ALA A 252 -7.28 -13.18 -12.39
C ALA A 252 -6.80 -12.24 -11.27
N GLY A 253 -6.92 -10.93 -11.50
CA GLY A 253 -6.66 -9.89 -10.51
C GLY A 253 -7.92 -9.21 -10.04
N LEU A 254 -7.88 -8.74 -8.80
CA LEU A 254 -8.96 -7.98 -8.19
C LEU A 254 -8.39 -6.91 -7.26
N THR A 255 -8.99 -5.73 -7.27
CA THR A 255 -8.65 -4.63 -6.34
C THR A 255 -8.71 -5.11 -4.89
N GLY A 256 -7.68 -4.76 -4.11
CA GLY A 256 -7.66 -5.03 -2.68
C GLY A 256 -7.27 -6.46 -2.29
N ARG A 257 -6.64 -7.24 -3.17
CA ARG A 257 -6.16 -8.60 -2.86
C ARG A 257 -4.68 -8.66 -2.46
N LYS A 258 -4.01 -7.52 -2.33
CA LYS A 258 -2.59 -7.43 -1.91
C LYS A 258 -2.40 -6.55 -0.67
N ILE A 259 -3.39 -6.57 0.24
CA ILE A 259 -3.43 -5.68 1.41
C ILE A 259 -2.23 -5.83 2.35
N ILE A 260 -1.63 -7.00 2.43
CA ILE A 260 -0.43 -7.24 3.26
C ILE A 260 0.83 -6.72 2.54
N VAL A 261 0.91 -6.87 1.22
CA VAL A 261 1.95 -6.24 0.38
C VAL A 261 1.84 -4.71 0.43
N ASP A 262 0.63 -4.18 0.42
CA ASP A 262 0.36 -2.74 0.46
C ASP A 262 0.79 -2.09 1.79
N THR A 263 0.93 -2.87 2.86
CA THR A 263 1.21 -2.39 4.21
C THR A 263 2.57 -2.83 4.73
N TYR A 264 2.64 -3.81 5.64
CA TYR A 264 3.86 -4.11 6.40
C TYR A 264 4.39 -5.53 6.19
N GLY A 265 3.93 -6.25 5.15
CA GLY A 265 4.44 -7.58 4.79
C GLY A 265 4.23 -8.64 5.88
N GLY A 266 3.21 -8.47 6.72
CA GLY A 266 2.91 -9.39 7.81
C GLY A 266 3.60 -9.09 9.15
N MET A 267 4.42 -8.02 9.24
CA MET A 267 5.08 -7.64 10.51
C MET A 267 4.10 -7.01 11.50
N ALA A 268 3.07 -6.34 11.01
CA ALA A 268 2.01 -5.72 11.80
C ALA A 268 0.68 -6.45 11.62
N ARG A 269 -0.25 -6.22 12.56
CA ARG A 269 -1.65 -6.59 12.40
C ARG A 269 -2.28 -5.82 11.25
N HIS A 270 -3.42 -6.31 10.75
CA HIS A 270 -4.18 -5.66 9.68
C HIS A 270 -5.67 -5.71 9.99
N GLY A 271 -6.39 -4.61 9.71
CA GLY A 271 -7.84 -4.52 9.95
C GLY A 271 -8.70 -5.18 8.86
N GLY A 272 -8.11 -5.53 7.72
CA GLY A 272 -8.79 -6.18 6.59
C GLY A 272 -9.24 -5.23 5.48
N GLY A 273 -9.25 -3.91 5.72
CA GLY A 273 -9.65 -2.91 4.72
C GLY A 273 -8.64 -2.76 3.56
N ALA A 274 -9.14 -2.75 2.33
CA ALA A 274 -8.35 -2.41 1.14
C ALA A 274 -8.32 -0.89 0.93
N PHE A 275 -7.31 -0.39 0.21
CA PHE A 275 -7.09 1.03 -0.01
C PHE A 275 -7.51 1.50 -1.40
N SER A 276 -6.99 0.85 -2.46
CA SER A 276 -7.16 1.31 -3.84
C SER A 276 -8.63 1.41 -4.25
N GLY A 277 -8.95 2.44 -5.02
CA GLY A 277 -10.30 2.75 -5.47
C GLY A 277 -11.19 3.46 -4.46
N LYS A 278 -10.72 3.70 -3.23
CA LYS A 278 -11.47 4.38 -2.17
C LYS A 278 -10.99 5.81 -1.99
N ASP A 279 -11.92 6.78 -2.00
CA ASP A 279 -11.63 8.16 -1.62
C ASP A 279 -11.37 8.29 -0.10
N PRO A 280 -10.74 9.39 0.38
CA PRO A 280 -10.30 9.49 1.77
C PRO A 280 -11.44 9.61 2.81
N SER A 281 -12.71 9.67 2.43
CA SER A 281 -13.83 9.55 3.38
C SER A 281 -13.97 8.13 3.93
N LYS A 282 -13.38 7.14 3.25
CA LYS A 282 -13.32 5.75 3.70
C LYS A 282 -12.15 5.62 4.67
N VAL A 283 -12.47 5.41 5.95
CA VAL A 283 -11.49 5.29 7.03
C VAL A 283 -10.54 4.10 6.87
N ASP A 284 -10.94 3.06 6.14
CA ASP A 284 -10.04 1.97 5.73
C ASP A 284 -8.73 2.51 5.14
N ARG A 285 -8.80 3.56 4.33
CA ARG A 285 -7.64 4.19 3.71
C ARG A 285 -7.09 5.32 4.54
N SER A 286 -7.88 6.34 4.83
CA SER A 286 -7.41 7.57 5.49
C SER A 286 -6.90 7.31 6.90
N ALA A 287 -7.59 6.49 7.69
CA ALA A 287 -7.15 6.18 9.05
C ALA A 287 -5.95 5.22 9.06
N ALA A 288 -5.81 4.29 8.11
CA ALA A 288 -4.60 3.49 7.98
C ALA A 288 -3.37 4.37 7.68
N TYR A 289 -3.53 5.39 6.82
CA TYR A 289 -2.48 6.38 6.54
C TYR A 289 -2.16 7.22 7.80
N ALA A 290 -3.19 7.65 8.53
CA ALA A 290 -2.98 8.37 9.79
C ALA A 290 -2.27 7.50 10.83
N MET A 291 -2.62 6.23 10.95
CA MET A 291 -1.95 5.32 11.89
C MET A 291 -0.49 5.07 11.51
N ARG A 292 -0.15 5.01 10.22
CA ARG A 292 1.25 5.02 9.77
C ARG A 292 1.96 6.30 10.21
N TRP A 293 1.35 7.44 9.99
CA TRP A 293 1.89 8.75 10.41
C TRP A 293 2.14 8.80 11.92
N VAL A 294 1.17 8.36 12.74
CA VAL A 294 1.32 8.29 14.20
C VAL A 294 2.46 7.36 14.61
N ALA A 295 2.46 6.11 14.15
CA ALA A 295 3.49 5.12 14.52
C ALA A 295 4.89 5.59 14.11
N LYS A 296 5.02 6.17 12.90
CA LYS A 296 6.31 6.69 12.41
C LYS A 296 6.83 7.84 13.28
N ASN A 297 5.96 8.77 13.69
CA ASN A 297 6.36 9.87 14.57
C ASN A 297 6.73 9.39 16.00
N VAL A 298 6.04 8.38 16.54
CA VAL A 298 6.39 7.78 17.84
C VAL A 298 7.80 7.19 17.82
N VAL A 299 8.13 6.41 16.77
CA VAL A 299 9.48 5.82 16.63
C VAL A 299 10.52 6.90 16.35
N ALA A 300 10.24 7.86 15.47
CA ALA A 300 11.13 8.98 15.18
C ALA A 300 11.38 9.88 16.41
N ALA A 301 10.40 10.00 17.32
CA ALA A 301 10.57 10.73 18.58
C ALA A 301 11.48 10.01 19.57
N GLY A 302 11.84 8.73 19.30
CA GLY A 302 12.65 7.89 20.19
C GLY A 302 11.86 7.35 21.39
N LEU A 303 10.54 7.37 21.34
CA LEU A 303 9.67 6.89 22.43
C LEU A 303 9.58 5.37 22.46
N ALA A 304 9.77 4.72 21.32
CA ALA A 304 9.91 3.26 21.18
C ALA A 304 10.72 2.94 19.93
N ARG A 305 11.35 1.75 19.86
CA ARG A 305 11.99 1.27 18.62
C ARG A 305 10.99 0.61 17.66
N ARG A 306 9.86 0.14 18.20
CA ARG A 306 8.75 -0.47 17.44
C ARG A 306 7.45 0.08 18.00
N CYS A 307 6.56 0.47 17.12
CA CYS A 307 5.25 0.98 17.50
C CYS A 307 4.18 0.48 16.54
N GLU A 308 3.14 -0.13 17.09
CA GLU A 308 1.89 -0.44 16.39
C GLU A 308 0.77 0.36 17.04
N VAL A 309 -0.05 1.00 16.22
CA VAL A 309 -1.21 1.76 16.70
C VAL A 309 -2.46 1.23 16.02
N GLN A 310 -3.48 0.94 16.82
CA GLN A 310 -4.83 0.63 16.33
C GLN A 310 -5.76 1.80 16.57
N VAL A 311 -6.60 2.11 15.59
CA VAL A 311 -7.77 2.97 15.75
C VAL A 311 -9.03 2.23 15.30
N ALA A 312 -10.15 2.47 15.97
CA ALA A 312 -11.44 1.87 15.62
C ALA A 312 -12.53 2.93 15.52
N TYR A 313 -13.43 2.76 14.53
CA TYR A 313 -14.57 3.65 14.30
C TYR A 313 -15.88 2.88 14.28
N ALA A 314 -16.95 3.57 14.65
CA ALA A 314 -18.33 3.18 14.35
C ALA A 314 -18.83 4.00 13.16
N ILE A 315 -19.63 3.37 12.29
CA ILE A 315 -20.22 4.07 11.14
C ILE A 315 -21.01 5.32 11.60
N GLY A 316 -20.82 6.43 10.90
CA GLY A 316 -21.49 7.68 11.16
C GLY A 316 -21.04 8.43 12.41
N LYS A 317 -19.99 7.98 13.11
CA LYS A 317 -19.39 8.71 14.23
C LYS A 317 -18.12 9.44 13.81
N ALA A 318 -17.93 10.66 14.28
CA ALA A 318 -16.72 11.44 14.05
C ALA A 318 -15.57 10.98 14.96
N HIS A 319 -15.84 10.78 16.24
CA HIS A 319 -14.79 10.35 17.16
C HIS A 319 -14.52 8.85 17.08
N PRO A 320 -13.23 8.42 17.11
CA PRO A 320 -12.90 7.01 17.22
C PRO A 320 -13.47 6.40 18.51
N VAL A 321 -13.88 5.14 18.44
CA VAL A 321 -14.40 4.39 19.60
C VAL A 321 -13.28 3.75 20.41
N GLY A 322 -12.05 3.71 19.90
CA GLY A 322 -10.89 3.21 20.61
C GLY A 322 -9.58 3.53 19.91
N VAL A 323 -8.55 3.76 20.69
CA VAL A 323 -7.15 3.88 20.27
C VAL A 323 -6.30 2.99 21.18
N PHE A 324 -5.43 2.19 20.57
CA PHE A 324 -4.54 1.28 21.30
C PHE A 324 -3.12 1.41 20.76
N VAL A 325 -2.13 1.45 21.65
CA VAL A 325 -0.70 1.54 21.32
C VAL A 325 0.02 0.33 21.87
N GLU A 326 0.82 -0.33 21.04
CA GLU A 326 1.69 -1.46 21.39
C GLU A 326 3.13 -1.14 20.98
N THR A 327 4.07 -1.33 21.90
CA THR A 327 5.49 -1.03 21.69
C THR A 327 6.39 -2.26 21.76
N PHE A 328 5.82 -3.43 21.99
CA PHE A 328 6.51 -4.73 22.03
C PHE A 328 7.66 -4.78 23.05
N GLY A 329 7.57 -4.02 24.15
CA GLY A 329 8.62 -3.94 25.17
C GLY A 329 9.86 -3.15 24.73
N THR A 330 9.72 -2.26 23.74
CA THR A 330 10.82 -1.42 23.21
C THR A 330 10.69 0.05 23.60
N GLU A 331 9.70 0.39 24.42
CA GLU A 331 9.43 1.75 24.90
C GLU A 331 10.55 2.30 25.79
N THR A 332 10.71 3.62 25.74
CA THR A 332 11.65 4.37 26.60
C THR A 332 10.96 5.03 27.80
N VAL A 333 9.63 5.13 27.75
CA VAL A 333 8.74 5.66 28.79
C VAL A 333 7.50 4.75 28.89
N PRO A 334 6.71 4.77 29.98
CA PRO A 334 5.52 3.95 30.10
C PRO A 334 4.58 4.06 28.90
N VAL A 335 4.09 2.93 28.37
CA VAL A 335 3.21 2.87 27.18
C VAL A 335 1.97 3.73 27.34
N SER A 336 1.40 3.82 28.57
CA SER A 336 0.26 4.70 28.87
C SER A 336 0.55 6.15 28.55
N LYS A 337 1.75 6.66 28.86
CA LYS A 337 2.16 8.02 28.51
C LYS A 337 2.27 8.23 27.01
N ILE A 338 2.78 7.22 26.27
CA ILE A 338 2.84 7.27 24.81
C ILE A 338 1.42 7.33 24.24
N GLN A 339 0.49 6.54 24.76
CA GLN A 339 -0.91 6.54 24.33
C GLN A 339 -1.59 7.88 24.63
N ASP A 340 -1.37 8.46 25.82
CA ASP A 340 -1.90 9.77 26.19
C ASP A 340 -1.34 10.87 25.27
N ALA A 341 -0.04 10.85 24.99
CA ALA A 341 0.60 11.77 24.07
C ALA A 341 0.04 11.65 22.65
N VAL A 342 -0.15 10.43 22.14
CA VAL A 342 -0.77 10.17 20.83
C VAL A 342 -2.16 10.78 20.74
N THR A 343 -3.02 10.55 21.73
CA THR A 343 -4.39 11.08 21.73
C THR A 343 -4.45 12.60 21.93
N THR A 344 -3.41 13.19 22.53
CA THR A 344 -3.29 14.65 22.70
C THR A 344 -2.80 15.34 21.43
N VAL A 345 -1.83 14.74 20.74
CA VAL A 345 -1.12 15.36 19.61
C VAL A 345 -1.87 15.18 18.27
N PHE A 346 -2.55 14.04 18.11
CA PHE A 346 -3.21 13.68 16.86
C PHE A 346 -4.73 13.71 16.99
N ASP A 347 -5.36 14.55 16.17
CA ASP A 347 -6.82 14.53 16.01
C ASP A 347 -7.18 13.41 15.01
N LEU A 348 -7.77 12.34 15.52
CA LEU A 348 -8.08 11.13 14.75
C LEU A 348 -9.51 11.11 14.20
N ARG A 349 -10.22 12.25 14.21
CA ARG A 349 -11.50 12.38 13.51
C ARG A 349 -11.28 12.32 11.99
N PRO A 350 -12.15 11.68 11.20
CA PRO A 350 -11.98 11.55 9.74
C PRO A 350 -11.70 12.87 9.03
N ALA A 351 -12.44 13.94 9.35
CA ALA A 351 -12.24 15.27 8.76
C ALA A 351 -10.87 15.87 9.12
N ALA A 352 -10.39 15.67 10.35
CA ALA A 352 -9.09 16.12 10.80
C ALA A 352 -7.96 15.38 10.08
N ILE A 353 -8.05 14.06 9.94
CA ILE A 353 -7.09 13.24 9.19
C ILE A 353 -6.99 13.73 7.74
N ILE A 354 -8.12 13.93 7.07
CA ILE A 354 -8.17 14.40 5.69
C ILE A 354 -7.49 15.77 5.55
N ARG A 355 -7.75 16.69 6.49
CA ARG A 355 -7.13 18.02 6.54
C ARG A 355 -5.62 17.93 6.79
N ASP A 356 -5.21 17.22 7.83
CA ASP A 356 -3.82 17.21 8.32
C ASP A 356 -2.87 16.49 7.35
N LEU A 357 -3.37 15.46 6.68
CA LEU A 357 -2.64 14.74 5.64
C LEU A 357 -2.92 15.28 4.22
N ASN A 358 -3.79 16.30 4.08
CA ASN A 358 -4.14 16.92 2.80
C ASN A 358 -4.51 15.89 1.72
N LEU A 359 -5.52 15.05 2.02
CA LEU A 359 -5.86 13.88 1.22
C LEU A 359 -6.82 14.15 0.04
N LEU A 360 -7.45 15.34 -0.06
CA LEU A 360 -8.38 15.67 -1.15
C LEU A 360 -7.64 16.10 -2.42
N ARG A 361 -6.67 15.28 -2.86
CA ARG A 361 -5.82 15.53 -4.03
C ARG A 361 -5.66 14.26 -4.87
N PRO A 362 -5.37 14.36 -6.18
CA PRO A 362 -5.08 13.21 -7.03
C PRO A 362 -3.66 12.68 -6.76
N ILE A 363 -3.50 11.88 -5.73
CA ILE A 363 -2.21 11.34 -5.24
C ILE A 363 -2.18 9.82 -5.15
N TYR A 364 -3.28 9.16 -5.49
CA TYR A 364 -3.53 7.76 -5.15
C TYR A 364 -2.96 6.78 -6.17
N ALA A 365 -2.92 7.09 -7.46
CA ALA A 365 -2.30 6.24 -8.47
C ALA A 365 -0.83 5.91 -8.15
N GLN A 366 -0.09 6.84 -7.52
CA GLN A 366 1.29 6.62 -7.10
C GLN A 366 1.42 5.59 -5.98
N THR A 367 0.36 5.33 -5.21
CA THR A 367 0.37 4.39 -4.09
C THR A 367 0.12 2.95 -4.51
N ALA A 368 -0.49 2.74 -5.66
CA ALA A 368 -1.10 1.49 -6.07
C ALA A 368 -0.11 0.35 -6.41
N ALA A 369 1.20 0.62 -6.41
CA ALA A 369 2.25 -0.40 -6.57
C ALA A 369 3.43 -0.10 -5.62
N TYR A 370 4.16 -1.14 -5.21
CA TYR A 370 5.36 -1.06 -4.35
C TYR A 370 5.11 -0.57 -2.93
N GLY A 371 3.91 -0.80 -2.39
CA GLY A 371 3.51 -0.46 -1.03
C GLY A 371 3.05 1.00 -0.85
N HIS A 372 2.13 1.20 0.07
CA HIS A 372 1.60 2.52 0.44
C HIS A 372 2.50 3.22 1.48
N PHE A 373 3.38 2.49 2.15
CA PHE A 373 4.22 2.96 3.25
C PHE A 373 5.72 2.77 2.95
N GLY A 374 6.55 3.61 3.60
CA GLY A 374 8.01 3.52 3.48
C GLY A 374 8.60 4.19 2.24
N ARG A 375 7.82 4.98 1.52
CA ARG A 375 8.30 5.80 0.39
C ARG A 375 8.13 7.29 0.73
N GLU A 376 9.23 7.99 0.94
CA GLU A 376 9.24 9.42 1.32
C GLU A 376 9.08 10.31 0.08
N LEU A 377 7.95 10.15 -0.63
CA LEU A 377 7.61 10.96 -1.79
C LEU A 377 6.88 12.24 -1.35
N PRO A 378 6.97 13.35 -2.10
CA PRO A 378 6.35 14.63 -1.74
C PRO A 378 4.83 14.55 -1.48
N ASN A 379 4.15 13.62 -2.14
CA ASN A 379 2.71 13.42 -2.01
C ASN A 379 2.31 12.47 -0.87
N PHE A 380 3.27 11.76 -0.27
CA PHE A 380 3.01 10.78 0.80
C PHE A 380 3.13 11.47 2.17
N THR A 381 2.17 12.32 2.47
CA THR A 381 2.15 13.16 3.67
C THR A 381 2.13 12.37 4.99
N TRP A 382 1.70 11.12 4.96
CA TRP A 382 1.74 10.21 6.10
C TRP A 382 3.15 9.66 6.42
N GLU A 383 4.14 9.92 5.57
CA GLU A 383 5.53 9.54 5.82
C GLU A 383 6.35 10.65 6.50
N VAL A 384 5.78 11.82 6.75
CA VAL A 384 6.51 12.93 7.40
C VAL A 384 6.57 12.75 8.92
N THR A 385 7.70 13.17 9.51
CA THR A 385 7.95 13.10 10.97
C THR A 385 7.82 14.46 11.63
N ASN A 386 6.75 15.19 11.32
CA ASN A 386 6.52 16.57 11.71
C ASN A 386 5.85 16.76 13.09
N ARG A 387 5.60 15.67 13.83
CA ARG A 387 5.00 15.69 15.18
C ARG A 387 5.95 15.20 16.27
N VAL A 388 7.22 15.03 15.95
CA VAL A 388 8.24 14.51 16.88
C VAL A 388 8.37 15.39 18.12
N ASP A 389 8.47 16.71 17.93
CA ASP A 389 8.66 17.65 19.04
C ASP A 389 7.37 17.80 19.86
N ASP A 390 6.19 17.77 19.21
CA ASP A 390 4.90 17.79 19.90
C ASP A 390 4.73 16.54 20.80
N LEU A 391 5.10 15.35 20.30
CA LEU A 391 5.06 14.13 21.08
C LEU A 391 6.02 14.16 22.27
N ARG A 392 7.24 14.66 22.08
CA ARG A 392 8.21 14.82 23.19
C ARG A 392 7.75 15.79 24.25
N ALA A 393 7.05 16.86 23.86
CA ALA A 393 6.52 17.85 24.78
C ALA A 393 5.30 17.35 25.56
N ALA A 394 4.58 16.31 25.05
CA ALA A 394 3.40 15.72 25.67
C ALA A 394 3.72 14.58 26.66
N ILE A 395 4.99 14.15 26.79
CA ILE A 395 5.46 13.11 27.73
C ILE A 395 5.84 13.69 29.08
#